data_92fcd7f308e1e42c243fc8d6c6d86338
#
_entry.id   92fcd7f308e1e42c243fc8d6c6d86338
#
_cell.length_a   1.000
_cell.length_b   1.000
_cell.length_c   1.000
_cell.angle_alpha   90.00
_cell.angle_beta   90.00
_cell.angle_gamma   90.00
#
_symmetry.space_group_name_H-M   'P 1'
#
loop_
_entity.id
_entity.type
_entity.pdbx_description
1 polymer ?
#
loop_
_entity_poly.entity_id
_entity_poly.type
_entity_poly.pdbx_seq_one_letter_code
_entity_poly.pdbx_strand_id
1 'polypeptide(L)' 'MDKEMQARIDAMDYEQLLRKNRFAPLGDPMMMGEVGDYFCKRLGEMRDKHPNPSQVSKDIGWG' A
#
# COMPACT_ATOMS: atom_id res chain seq x y z
N MET A 1 7.22 12.05 10.86
CA MET A 1 6.26 11.00 10.51
C MET A 1 6.01 10.10 11.71
N ASP A 2 4.77 9.61 11.87
CA ASP A 2 4.39 8.75 12.98
C ASP A 2 5.05 7.37 12.86
N LYS A 3 5.83 6.99 13.85
CA LYS A 3 6.54 5.71 13.84
C LYS A 3 5.58 4.52 13.85
N GLU A 4 4.44 4.67 14.51
CA GLU A 4 3.42 3.63 14.54
C GLU A 4 2.85 3.36 13.16
N MET A 5 2.53 4.41 12.43
CA MET A 5 2.02 4.29 11.06
C MET A 5 3.08 3.69 10.14
N GLN A 6 4.32 4.11 10.30
CA GLN A 6 5.43 3.57 9.51
C GLN A 6 5.57 2.06 9.76
N ALA A 7 5.51 1.65 11.02
CA ALA A 7 5.62 0.24 11.38
C ALA A 7 4.47 -0.59 10.78
N ARG A 8 3.27 -0.03 10.78
CA ARG A 8 2.10 -0.69 10.17
C ARG A 8 2.30 -0.90 8.68
N ILE A 9 2.76 0.14 7.98
CA ILE A 9 3.01 0.06 6.55
C ILE A 9 4.12 -0.95 6.26
N ASP A 10 5.18 -0.93 7.05
CA ASP A 10 6.29 -1.86 6.88
C ASP A 10 5.89 -3.32 7.10
N ALA A 11 4.90 -3.55 7.94
CA ALA A 11 4.41 -4.90 8.22
C ALA A 11 3.45 -5.42 7.14
N MET A 12 2.97 -4.55 6.26
CA MET A 12 2.04 -4.94 5.21
C MET A 12 2.78 -5.51 4.01
N ASP A 13 2.21 -6.56 3.40
CA ASP A 13 2.73 -7.10 2.15
C ASP A 13 2.14 -6.32 0.96
N TYR A 14 2.55 -6.70 -0.26
CA TYR A 14 2.10 -6.02 -1.47
C TYR A 14 0.58 -6.10 -1.63
N GLU A 15 0.00 -7.26 -1.40
CA GLU A 15 -1.44 -7.46 -1.53
C GLU A 15 -2.21 -6.56 -0.57
N GLN A 16 -1.77 -6.49 0.69
CA GLN A 16 -2.39 -5.64 1.69
C GLN A 16 -2.28 -4.16 1.32
N LEU A 17 -1.11 -3.75 0.83
CA LEU A 17 -0.90 -2.37 0.39
C LEU A 17 -1.83 -2.02 -0.78
N LEU A 18 -1.97 -2.91 -1.75
CA LEU A 18 -2.88 -2.70 -2.88
C LEU A 18 -4.33 -2.59 -2.43
N ARG A 19 -4.76 -3.48 -1.55
CA ARG A 19 -6.12 -3.44 -1.01
C ARG A 19 -6.39 -2.13 -0.29
N LYS A 20 -5.47 -1.71 0.54
CA LYS A 20 -5.58 -0.46 1.28
C LYS A 20 -5.68 0.73 0.31
N ASN A 21 -4.82 0.74 -0.70
CA ASN A 21 -4.82 1.81 -1.70
C ASN A 21 -6.15 1.88 -2.46
N ARG A 22 -6.73 0.72 -2.78
CA ARG A 22 -7.95 0.67 -3.57
C ARG A 22 -9.21 0.95 -2.73
N PHE A 23 -9.26 0.45 -1.51
CA PHE A 23 -10.49 0.47 -0.71
C PHE A 23 -10.46 1.48 0.45
N ALA A 24 -9.37 2.19 0.64
CA ALA A 24 -9.29 3.19 1.70
C ALA A 24 -10.31 4.30 1.48
N PRO A 25 -11.04 4.71 2.52
CA PRO A 25 -11.98 5.83 2.39
C PRO A 25 -11.23 7.15 2.21
N LEU A 26 -11.92 8.14 1.66
CA LEU A 26 -11.38 9.49 1.56
C LEU A 26 -11.08 10.01 2.97
N GLY A 27 -9.90 10.59 3.14
CA GLY A 27 -9.49 11.12 4.43
C GLY A 27 -8.84 10.11 5.36
N ASP A 28 -8.56 8.89 4.86
CA ASP A 28 -7.82 7.90 5.65
C ASP A 28 -6.45 8.47 6.01
N PRO A 29 -6.11 8.56 7.31
CA PRO A 29 -4.84 9.16 7.74
C PRO A 29 -3.61 8.43 7.19
N MET A 30 -3.73 7.16 6.88
CA MET A 30 -2.63 6.38 6.29
C MET A 30 -2.36 6.77 4.83
N MET A 31 -3.30 7.47 4.20
CA MET A 31 -3.18 7.89 2.80
C MET A 31 -2.95 9.40 2.66
N MET A 32 -2.70 10.11 3.76
CA MET A 32 -2.54 11.57 3.76
C MET A 32 -1.16 11.99 4.22
N GLY A 33 -0.69 13.15 3.71
CA GLY A 33 0.55 13.77 4.13
C GLY A 33 1.76 12.88 3.94
N GLU A 34 2.71 12.96 4.86
CA GLU A 34 3.94 12.17 4.81
C GLU A 34 3.67 10.67 4.86
N VAL A 35 2.65 10.28 5.61
CA VAL A 35 2.28 8.87 5.72
C VAL A 35 1.82 8.35 4.35
N GLY A 36 1.02 9.12 3.64
CA GLY A 36 0.57 8.77 2.29
C GLY A 36 1.74 8.64 1.32
N ASP A 37 2.69 9.57 1.39
CA ASP A 37 3.88 9.53 0.55
C ASP A 37 4.70 8.28 0.84
N TYR A 38 4.89 7.97 2.11
CA TYR A 38 5.61 6.76 2.51
C TYR A 38 4.90 5.50 2.03
N PHE A 39 3.58 5.47 2.16
CA PHE A 39 2.76 4.36 1.70
C PHE A 39 2.95 4.11 0.21
N CYS A 40 2.88 5.16 -0.58
CA CYS A 40 3.07 5.05 -2.03
C CYS A 40 4.48 4.56 -2.38
N LYS A 41 5.48 5.04 -1.66
CA LYS A 41 6.85 4.61 -1.85
C LYS A 41 7.01 3.12 -1.57
N ARG A 42 6.46 2.66 -0.45
CA ARG A 42 6.52 1.24 -0.10
C ARG A 42 5.77 0.38 -1.11
N LEU A 43 4.63 0.86 -1.57
CA LEU A 43 3.86 0.14 -2.59
C LEU A 43 4.68 -0.07 -3.86
N GLY A 44 5.35 1.00 -4.32
CA GLY A 44 6.21 0.92 -5.49
C GLY A 44 7.37 -0.04 -5.31
N GLU A 45 8.03 0.01 -4.15
CA GLU A 45 9.14 -0.89 -3.85
C GLU A 45 8.69 -2.36 -3.84
N MET A 46 7.56 -2.62 -3.20
CA MET A 46 7.02 -3.98 -3.12
C MET A 46 6.60 -4.49 -4.49
N ARG A 47 6.04 -3.61 -5.32
CA ARG A 47 5.66 -3.95 -6.68
C ARG A 47 6.88 -4.39 -7.50
N ASP A 48 7.99 -3.65 -7.38
CA ASP A 48 9.21 -3.98 -8.11
C ASP A 48 9.79 -5.32 -7.68
N LYS A 49 9.61 -5.68 -6.42
CA LYS A 49 10.14 -6.93 -5.87
C LYS A 49 9.19 -8.11 -6.05
N HIS A 50 7.91 -7.84 -6.31
CA HIS A 50 6.92 -8.90 -6.42
C HIS A 50 7.04 -9.63 -7.75
N PRO A 51 7.10 -10.98 -7.76
CA PRO A 51 7.27 -11.73 -9.01
C PRO A 51 6.08 -11.62 -9.97
N ASN A 52 4.86 -11.44 -9.46
CA ASN A 52 3.66 -11.37 -10.29
C ASN A 52 2.72 -10.25 -9.83
N PRO A 53 3.13 -8.98 -9.98
CA PRO A 53 2.29 -7.87 -9.51
C PRO A 53 0.94 -7.78 -10.24
N SER A 54 0.91 -8.14 -11.51
CA SER A 54 -0.34 -8.13 -12.28
C SER A 54 -1.34 -9.16 -11.76
N GLN A 55 -0.85 -10.32 -11.35
CA GLN A 55 -1.70 -11.38 -10.80
C GLN A 55 -2.33 -10.93 -9.47
N VAL A 56 -1.56 -10.29 -8.61
CA VAL A 56 -2.09 -9.76 -7.36
C VAL A 56 -3.17 -8.72 -7.61
N SER A 57 -2.96 -7.85 -8.58
CA SER A 57 -3.95 -6.83 -8.96
C SER A 57 -5.24 -7.47 -9.44
N LYS A 58 -5.16 -8.54 -10.22
CA LYS A 58 -6.34 -9.28 -10.70
C LYS A 58 -7.09 -9.93 -9.56
N ASP A 59 -6.37 -10.52 -8.60
CA ASP A 59 -6.97 -11.17 -7.45
C ASP A 59 -7.76 -10.18 -6.59
N ILE A 60 -7.36 -8.92 -6.58
CA ILE A 60 -8.06 -7.87 -5.85
C ILE A 60 -9.21 -7.28 -6.69
N GLY A 61 -9.30 -7.65 -7.96
CA GLY A 61 -10.36 -7.18 -8.83
C GLY A 61 -10.08 -5.88 -9.55
N TRP A 62 -8.83 -5.63 -9.84
CA TRP A 62 -8.45 -4.43 -10.58
C TRP A 62 -8.74 -4.52 -12.08
N GLY A 63 -9.33 -5.54 -12.48
CA GLY A 63 -9.82 -5.69 -13.83
C GLY A 63 -8.89 -5.24 -14.94
#